data_ec7704c734fbb0dbf1aa386939a3e37a
#
_entry.id   ec7704c734fbb0dbf1aa386939a3e37a
#
_cell.length_a   1.000
_cell.length_b   1.000
_cell.length_c   1.000
_cell.angle_alpha   90.00
_cell.angle_beta   90.00
_cell.angle_gamma   90.00
#
_symmetry.space_group_name_H-M   'P 1'
#
loop_
_entity.id
_entity.type
_entity.pdbx_description
1 polymer ?
#
loop_
_entity_poly.entity_id
_entity_poly.type
_entity_poly.pdbx_seq_one_letter_code
_entity_poly.pdbx_strand_id
1 'polypeptide(L)'
;MNERIRVKEVRLIGEDGTNHGVVPTSEAMEMAEDADLDLVLINPNQDPPVAKILNYGKYKYEIEKRAKEAKKKQHTVDIKEIKIRYKIDVHDYNVRINNIKKFITQGNKVKVIVMLRGREMQHSKLAFDLAERFVEDLKNEPIAIEKKPQLEGRNVTLLLGPQTKDSK
;
A
#
# COMPACT_ATOMS: atom_id res chain seq x y z
N MET A 1 -0.66 -25.30 -17.41
CA MET A 1 -2.05 -25.70 -17.71
C MET A 1 -1.99 -26.73 -18.80
N ASN A 2 -2.83 -27.73 -18.75
CA ASN A 2 -2.96 -28.86 -19.72
C ASN A 2 -1.58 -29.48 -20.04
N GLU A 3 -1.27 -29.73 -21.31
CA GLU A 3 -0.04 -30.39 -21.79
C GLU A 3 1.29 -29.76 -21.31
N ARG A 4 1.25 -28.55 -20.74
CA ARG A 4 2.45 -27.91 -20.17
C ARG A 4 2.79 -28.42 -18.75
N ILE A 5 1.92 -29.24 -18.16
CA ILE A 5 2.15 -29.86 -16.86
C ILE A 5 3.07 -31.07 -17.09
N ARG A 6 4.31 -31.00 -16.57
CA ARG A 6 5.35 -32.03 -16.77
C ARG A 6 5.55 -32.96 -15.59
N VAL A 7 4.80 -32.77 -14.51
CA VAL A 7 4.86 -33.65 -13.33
C VAL A 7 4.14 -34.95 -13.61
N LYS A 8 4.60 -36.06 -13.00
CA LYS A 8 4.02 -37.39 -13.23
C LYS A 8 2.68 -37.54 -12.54
N GLU A 9 2.53 -37.00 -11.34
CA GLU A 9 1.36 -37.11 -10.48
C GLU A 9 0.95 -35.73 -9.96
N VAL A 10 -0.35 -35.57 -9.76
CA VAL A 10 -0.93 -34.34 -9.18
C VAL A 10 -2.00 -34.72 -8.16
N ARG A 11 -2.17 -33.89 -7.15
CA ARG A 11 -3.34 -33.97 -6.29
C ARG A 11 -4.48 -33.25 -6.99
N LEU A 12 -5.47 -34.00 -7.44
CA LEU A 12 -6.54 -33.50 -8.28
C LEU A 12 -7.74 -33.05 -7.46
N ILE A 13 -8.23 -31.85 -7.78
CA ILE A 13 -9.49 -31.30 -7.31
C ILE A 13 -10.42 -31.17 -8.52
N GLY A 14 -11.59 -31.79 -8.46
CA GLY A 14 -12.60 -31.70 -9.49
C GLY A 14 -13.23 -30.30 -9.62
N GLU A 15 -14.06 -30.12 -10.65
CA GLU A 15 -14.80 -28.87 -10.88
C GLU A 15 -15.68 -28.50 -9.68
N ASP A 16 -16.37 -29.47 -9.12
CA ASP A 16 -17.24 -29.35 -7.94
C ASP A 16 -16.50 -29.17 -6.59
N GLY A 17 -15.15 -29.21 -6.62
CA GLY A 17 -14.31 -29.12 -5.44
C GLY A 17 -14.03 -30.47 -4.78
N THR A 18 -14.48 -31.58 -5.34
CA THR A 18 -14.20 -32.93 -4.86
C THR A 18 -12.71 -33.23 -4.93
N ASN A 19 -12.15 -33.78 -3.87
CA ASN A 19 -10.74 -34.17 -3.84
C ASN A 19 -10.61 -35.64 -4.31
N HIS A 20 -10.03 -35.83 -5.49
CA HIS A 20 -9.78 -37.16 -6.08
C HIS A 20 -8.49 -37.80 -5.58
N GLY A 21 -7.76 -37.14 -4.69
CA GLY A 21 -6.48 -37.62 -4.20
C GLY A 21 -5.33 -37.40 -5.18
N VAL A 22 -4.33 -38.29 -5.08
CA VAL A 22 -3.17 -38.26 -5.97
C VAL A 22 -3.45 -39.18 -7.15
N VAL A 23 -3.43 -38.61 -8.34
CA VAL A 23 -3.68 -39.33 -9.61
C VAL A 23 -2.57 -39.02 -10.61
N PRO A 24 -2.31 -39.92 -11.58
CA PRO A 24 -1.42 -39.63 -12.69
C PRO A 24 -1.90 -38.40 -13.47
N THR A 25 -0.97 -37.58 -13.94
CA THR A 25 -1.31 -36.37 -14.67
C THR A 25 -2.08 -36.63 -15.98
N SER A 26 -1.82 -37.81 -16.63
CA SER A 26 -2.56 -38.27 -17.80
C SER A 26 -4.04 -38.46 -17.49
N GLU A 27 -4.34 -39.17 -16.39
CA GLU A 27 -5.74 -39.40 -15.93
C GLU A 27 -6.44 -38.08 -15.55
N ALA A 28 -5.72 -37.19 -14.89
CA ALA A 28 -6.23 -35.85 -14.57
C ALA A 28 -6.54 -35.01 -15.82
N MET A 29 -5.76 -35.18 -16.89
CA MET A 29 -6.03 -34.51 -18.17
C MET A 29 -7.25 -35.10 -18.88
N GLU A 30 -7.39 -36.43 -18.92
CA GLU A 30 -8.59 -37.07 -19.48
C GLU A 30 -9.86 -36.64 -18.76
N MET A 31 -9.83 -36.55 -17.43
CA MET A 31 -10.97 -36.06 -16.64
C MET A 31 -11.31 -34.59 -16.93
N ALA A 32 -10.31 -33.75 -17.22
CA ALA A 32 -10.54 -32.37 -17.60
C ALA A 32 -11.13 -32.23 -19.02
N GLU A 33 -10.64 -33.05 -19.97
CA GLU A 33 -11.17 -33.13 -21.33
C GLU A 33 -12.61 -33.63 -21.36
N ASP A 34 -12.94 -34.67 -20.61
CA ASP A 34 -14.29 -35.20 -20.48
C ASP A 34 -15.29 -34.17 -19.94
N ALA A 35 -14.82 -33.26 -19.09
CA ALA A 35 -15.61 -32.16 -18.55
C ALA A 35 -15.62 -30.91 -19.44
N ASP A 36 -14.93 -30.90 -20.58
CA ASP A 36 -14.72 -29.74 -21.46
C ASP A 36 -14.13 -28.53 -20.70
N LEU A 37 -13.18 -28.80 -19.80
CA LEU A 37 -12.50 -27.85 -18.92
C LEU A 37 -10.99 -27.99 -19.00
N ASP A 38 -10.30 -27.10 -18.33
CA ASP A 38 -8.83 -27.06 -18.27
C ASP A 38 -8.30 -27.67 -16.97
N LEU A 39 -7.18 -28.40 -17.07
CA LEU A 39 -6.39 -28.81 -15.92
C LEU A 39 -5.37 -27.71 -15.57
N VAL A 40 -5.48 -27.14 -14.39
CA VAL A 40 -4.65 -25.99 -13.95
C VAL A 40 -3.94 -26.30 -12.64
N LEU A 41 -2.62 -26.16 -12.60
CA LEU A 41 -1.84 -26.21 -11.35
C LEU A 41 -2.12 -24.96 -10.52
N ILE A 42 -2.78 -25.12 -9.38
CA ILE A 42 -3.08 -24.02 -8.43
C ILE A 42 -1.96 -23.88 -7.39
N ASN A 43 -1.32 -24.95 -7.01
CA ASN A 43 -0.18 -24.89 -6.09
C ASN A 43 0.97 -25.78 -6.59
N PRO A 44 1.90 -25.24 -7.36
CA PRO A 44 3.01 -26.00 -7.92
C PRO A 44 4.10 -26.33 -6.89
N ASN A 45 4.11 -25.67 -5.72
CA ASN A 45 5.17 -25.81 -4.72
C ASN A 45 4.92 -26.96 -3.71
N GLN A 46 3.78 -27.64 -3.80
CA GLN A 46 3.51 -28.83 -3.01
C GLN A 46 4.02 -30.09 -3.71
N ASP A 47 4.28 -31.12 -2.95
CA ASP A 47 4.67 -32.45 -3.44
C ASP A 47 3.67 -33.50 -2.92
N PRO A 48 2.83 -34.09 -3.79
CA PRO A 48 2.62 -33.76 -5.20
C PRO A 48 1.89 -32.41 -5.41
N PRO A 49 2.12 -31.74 -6.56
CA PRO A 49 1.48 -30.46 -6.85
C PRO A 49 -0.04 -30.56 -6.92
N VAL A 50 -0.72 -29.50 -6.51
CA VAL A 50 -2.19 -29.46 -6.56
C VAL A 50 -2.67 -28.93 -7.90
N ALA A 51 -3.47 -29.72 -8.60
CA ALA A 51 -4.15 -29.34 -9.83
C ALA A 51 -5.67 -29.30 -9.62
N LYS A 52 -6.33 -28.43 -10.34
CA LYS A 52 -7.79 -28.31 -10.33
C LYS A 52 -8.34 -28.27 -11.77
N ILE A 53 -9.46 -28.98 -11.96
CA ILE A 53 -10.25 -28.91 -13.17
C ILE A 53 -11.16 -27.69 -13.08
N LEU A 54 -11.00 -26.74 -14.01
CA LEU A 54 -11.77 -25.49 -14.04
C LEU A 54 -11.66 -24.77 -15.39
N ASN A 55 -12.58 -23.84 -15.65
CA ASN A 55 -12.43 -22.94 -16.78
C ASN A 55 -11.32 -21.91 -16.50
N TYR A 56 -10.21 -22.02 -17.22
CA TYR A 56 -9.04 -21.15 -17.01
C TYR A 56 -9.32 -19.67 -17.27
N GLY A 57 -10.13 -19.36 -18.27
CA GLY A 57 -10.51 -17.97 -18.59
C GLY A 57 -11.24 -17.31 -17.43
N LYS A 58 -12.23 -17.99 -16.86
CA LYS A 58 -12.98 -17.51 -15.69
C LYS A 58 -12.09 -17.41 -14.45
N TYR A 59 -11.26 -18.40 -14.19
CA TYR A 59 -10.32 -18.40 -13.08
C TYR A 59 -9.32 -17.24 -13.15
N LYS A 60 -8.72 -17.03 -14.32
CA LYS A 60 -7.80 -15.90 -14.56
C LYS A 60 -8.48 -14.55 -14.30
N TYR A 61 -9.69 -14.39 -14.82
CA TYR A 61 -10.47 -13.16 -14.59
C TYR A 61 -10.77 -12.92 -13.12
N GLU A 62 -11.15 -13.96 -12.37
CA GLU A 62 -11.43 -13.85 -10.94
C GLU A 62 -10.18 -13.48 -10.14
N ILE A 63 -9.02 -14.08 -10.45
CA ILE A 63 -7.74 -13.71 -9.81
C ILE A 63 -7.38 -12.26 -10.09
N GLU A 64 -7.47 -11.83 -11.36
CA GLU A 64 -7.17 -10.45 -11.73
C GLU A 64 -8.14 -9.47 -11.06
N LYS A 65 -9.43 -9.81 -10.98
CA LYS A 65 -10.44 -9.02 -10.28
C LYS A 65 -10.12 -8.90 -8.79
N ARG A 66 -9.83 -10.03 -8.11
CA ARG A 66 -9.44 -10.03 -6.69
C ARG A 66 -8.16 -9.23 -6.45
N ALA A 67 -7.17 -9.36 -7.33
CA ALA A 67 -5.93 -8.59 -7.24
C ALA A 67 -6.18 -7.07 -7.41
N LYS A 68 -7.03 -6.68 -8.35
CA LYS A 68 -7.45 -5.28 -8.53
C LYS A 68 -8.23 -4.74 -7.33
N GLU A 69 -9.14 -5.54 -6.77
CA GLU A 69 -9.90 -5.17 -5.57
C GLU A 69 -8.99 -5.07 -4.32
N ALA A 70 -8.07 -6.03 -4.14
CA ALA A 70 -7.09 -5.98 -3.07
C ALA A 70 -6.21 -4.73 -3.19
N LYS A 71 -5.75 -4.41 -4.39
CA LYS A 71 -4.96 -3.19 -4.67
C LYS A 71 -5.76 -1.91 -4.41
N LYS A 72 -7.08 -1.88 -4.75
CA LYS A 72 -7.95 -0.75 -4.44
C LYS A 72 -8.21 -0.58 -2.93
N LYS A 73 -8.29 -1.70 -2.20
CA LYS A 73 -8.47 -1.69 -0.74
C LYS A 73 -7.17 -1.38 0.02
N GLN A 74 -6.01 -1.54 -0.63
CA GLN A 74 -4.75 -1.17 -0.06
C GLN A 74 -4.67 0.35 0.00
N HIS A 75 -4.88 0.91 1.20
CA HIS A 75 -4.79 2.35 1.44
C HIS A 75 -3.34 2.78 1.18
N THR A 76 -3.11 3.39 0.03
CA THR A 76 -1.80 3.97 -0.29
C THR A 76 -1.64 5.22 0.56
N VAL A 77 -0.72 5.18 1.52
CA VAL A 77 -0.38 6.36 2.31
C VAL A 77 0.40 7.32 1.43
N ASP A 78 -0.25 8.37 0.97
CA ASP A 78 0.39 9.43 0.21
C ASP A 78 1.09 10.42 1.13
N ILE A 79 2.22 10.96 0.68
CA ILE A 79 2.88 12.08 1.34
C ILE A 79 2.43 13.38 0.67
N LYS A 80 1.64 14.18 1.39
CA LYS A 80 1.19 15.49 0.91
C LYS A 80 2.19 16.56 1.36
N GLU A 81 2.68 17.36 0.42
CA GLU A 81 3.61 18.45 0.72
C GLU A 81 2.86 19.76 0.96
N ILE A 82 3.18 20.45 2.05
CA ILE A 82 2.70 21.79 2.37
C ILE A 82 3.92 22.72 2.42
N LYS A 83 4.02 23.58 1.43
CA LYS A 83 5.10 24.57 1.32
C LYS A 83 4.64 25.89 1.89
N ILE A 84 5.41 26.45 2.82
CA ILE A 84 5.14 27.73 3.48
C ILE A 84 6.40 28.58 3.51
N ARG A 85 6.21 29.89 3.68
CA ARG A 85 7.31 30.80 3.95
C ARG A 85 7.42 31.06 5.45
N TYR A 86 8.61 31.35 5.95
CA TYR A 86 8.81 31.64 7.37
C TYR A 86 8.06 32.90 7.84
N LYS A 87 7.74 33.82 6.92
CA LYS A 87 6.88 35.00 7.14
C LYS A 87 5.44 34.71 6.73
N ILE A 88 4.78 33.80 7.42
CA ILE A 88 3.37 33.48 7.20
C ILE A 88 2.49 34.34 8.11
N ASP A 89 1.36 34.86 7.60
CA ASP A 89 0.38 35.54 8.44
C ASP A 89 -0.48 34.53 9.24
N VAL A 90 -1.19 35.05 10.24
CA VAL A 90 -1.99 34.21 11.16
C VAL A 90 -3.14 33.49 10.45
N HIS A 91 -3.75 34.13 9.47
CA HIS A 91 -4.85 33.53 8.71
C HIS A 91 -4.36 32.35 7.89
N ASP A 92 -3.30 32.57 7.11
CA ASP A 92 -2.70 31.53 6.25
C ASP A 92 -2.14 30.38 7.09
N TYR A 93 -1.56 30.68 8.27
CA TYR A 93 -1.10 29.68 9.23
C TYR A 93 -2.25 28.75 9.66
N ASN A 94 -3.40 29.33 10.06
CA ASN A 94 -4.55 28.54 10.48
C ASN A 94 -5.12 27.69 9.34
N VAL A 95 -5.11 28.19 8.10
CA VAL A 95 -5.51 27.42 6.92
C VAL A 95 -4.58 26.21 6.72
N ARG A 96 -3.26 26.39 6.92
CA ARG A 96 -2.29 25.28 6.81
C ARG A 96 -2.48 24.26 7.91
N ILE A 97 -2.70 24.67 9.15
CA ILE A 97 -3.03 23.77 10.28
C ILE A 97 -4.26 22.91 9.94
N ASN A 98 -5.33 23.53 9.45
CA ASN A 98 -6.56 22.81 9.10
C ASN A 98 -6.33 21.80 7.95
N ASN A 99 -5.53 22.17 6.95
CA ASN A 99 -5.17 21.28 5.85
C ASN A 99 -4.35 20.09 6.34
N ILE A 100 -3.39 20.30 7.26
CA ILE A 100 -2.61 19.22 7.88
C ILE A 100 -3.54 18.24 8.58
N LYS A 101 -4.45 18.74 9.46
CA LYS A 101 -5.42 17.91 10.16
C LYS A 101 -6.27 17.09 9.19
N LYS A 102 -6.79 17.73 8.13
CA LYS A 102 -7.61 17.08 7.09
C LYS A 102 -6.85 15.96 6.38
N PHE A 103 -5.62 16.19 5.96
CA PHE A 103 -4.83 15.18 5.25
C PHE A 103 -4.48 13.98 6.15
N ILE A 104 -4.15 14.24 7.41
CA ILE A 104 -3.84 13.19 8.37
C ILE A 104 -5.08 12.37 8.73
N THR A 105 -6.24 13.02 8.89
CA THR A 105 -7.52 12.32 9.11
C THR A 105 -7.88 11.42 7.91
N GLN A 106 -7.45 11.76 6.71
CA GLN A 106 -7.59 10.93 5.51
C GLN A 106 -6.56 9.78 5.44
N GLY A 107 -5.70 9.63 6.45
CA GLY A 107 -4.66 8.59 6.52
C GLY A 107 -3.40 8.91 5.73
N ASN A 108 -3.21 10.13 5.26
CA ASN A 108 -2.01 10.56 4.54
C ASN A 108 -0.94 11.07 5.50
N LYS A 109 0.31 11.04 5.05
CA LYS A 109 1.41 11.75 5.71
C LYS A 109 1.52 13.17 5.16
N VAL A 110 2.00 14.10 5.98
CA VAL A 110 2.20 15.49 5.58
C VAL A 110 3.64 15.91 5.80
N LYS A 111 4.31 16.31 4.73
CA LYS A 111 5.63 16.93 4.77
C LYS A 111 5.44 18.45 4.75
N VAL A 112 5.72 19.10 5.87
CA VAL A 112 5.71 20.57 5.95
C VAL A 112 7.11 21.08 5.59
N ILE A 113 7.17 22.03 4.66
CA ILE A 113 8.40 22.59 4.12
C ILE A 113 8.38 24.09 4.32
N VAL A 114 9.18 24.60 5.24
CA VAL A 114 9.40 26.02 5.44
C VAL A 114 10.54 26.49 4.53
N MET A 115 10.19 27.23 3.49
CA MET A 115 11.14 27.68 2.46
C MET A 115 11.85 28.95 2.89
N LEU A 116 13.18 28.95 2.72
CA LEU A 116 14.05 30.11 2.89
C LEU A 116 14.69 30.47 1.54
N ARG A 117 14.66 31.76 1.16
CA ARG A 117 15.28 32.25 -0.08
C ARG A 117 16.63 32.89 0.23
N GLY A 118 17.66 32.57 -0.54
CA GLY A 118 18.95 33.23 -0.56
C GLY A 118 19.37 33.90 0.75
N ARG A 119 19.17 35.22 0.87
CA ARG A 119 19.51 36.01 2.07
C ARG A 119 18.73 35.63 3.33
N GLU A 120 17.58 34.92 3.18
CA GLU A 120 16.76 34.50 4.31
C GLU A 120 17.37 33.30 5.09
N MET A 121 18.43 32.68 4.57
CA MET A 121 19.17 31.64 5.27
C MET A 121 19.72 32.10 6.63
N GLN A 122 20.02 33.40 6.79
CA GLN A 122 20.40 33.98 8.09
C GLN A 122 19.26 33.88 9.12
N HIS A 123 18.01 33.73 8.65
CA HIS A 123 16.80 33.61 9.46
C HIS A 123 16.34 32.16 9.62
N SER A 124 17.22 31.18 9.43
CA SER A 124 16.89 29.75 9.59
C SER A 124 16.28 29.44 10.96
N LYS A 125 16.70 30.14 12.01
CA LYS A 125 16.12 30.02 13.36
C LYS A 125 14.62 30.31 13.36
N LEU A 126 14.16 31.37 12.65
CA LEU A 126 12.75 31.71 12.57
C LEU A 126 11.94 30.62 11.83
N ALA A 127 12.57 29.97 10.84
CA ALA A 127 11.93 28.85 10.15
C ALA A 127 11.82 27.62 11.05
N PHE A 128 12.83 27.35 11.91
CA PHE A 128 12.74 26.31 12.94
C PHE A 128 11.66 26.63 13.97
N ASP A 129 11.62 27.86 14.51
CA ASP A 129 10.62 28.30 15.48
C ASP A 129 9.19 28.13 14.90
N LEU A 130 8.99 28.46 13.61
CA LEU A 130 7.73 28.24 12.94
C LEU A 130 7.39 26.75 12.82
N ALA A 131 8.35 25.92 12.45
CA ALA A 131 8.15 24.47 12.35
C ALA A 131 7.83 23.84 13.70
N GLU A 132 8.50 24.27 14.76
CA GLU A 132 8.23 23.83 16.15
C GLU A 132 6.84 24.30 16.61
N ARG A 133 6.40 25.48 16.21
CA ARG A 133 5.04 25.96 16.48
C ARG A 133 3.99 25.06 15.86
N PHE A 134 4.19 24.58 14.62
CA PHE A 134 3.29 23.57 14.03
C PHE A 134 3.24 22.30 14.87
N VAL A 135 4.38 21.85 15.37
CA VAL A 135 4.46 20.66 16.24
C VAL A 135 3.67 20.88 17.53
N GLU A 136 3.84 22.04 18.18
CA GLU A 136 3.17 22.35 19.46
C GLU A 136 1.64 22.49 19.28
N ASP A 137 1.22 23.22 18.25
CA ASP A 137 -0.23 23.43 17.97
C ASP A 137 -0.94 22.13 17.55
N LEU A 138 -0.22 21.15 17.03
CA LEU A 138 -0.75 19.84 16.63
C LEU A 138 -0.57 18.75 17.69
N LYS A 139 0.04 19.05 18.83
CA LYS A 139 0.37 18.09 19.88
C LYS A 139 -0.84 17.38 20.50
N ASN A 140 -1.98 18.07 20.55
CA ASN A 140 -3.24 17.54 21.10
C ASN A 140 -4.09 16.76 20.08
N GLU A 141 -3.63 16.70 18.85
CA GLU A 141 -4.28 15.95 17.77
C GLU A 141 -3.69 14.53 17.67
N PRO A 142 -4.42 13.56 17.07
CA PRO A 142 -3.92 12.20 16.86
C PRO A 142 -2.88 12.16 15.72
N ILE A 143 -1.79 12.92 15.88
CA ILE A 143 -0.74 13.14 14.90
C ILE A 143 0.59 12.71 15.49
N ALA A 144 1.31 11.84 14.78
CA ALA A 144 2.65 11.43 15.12
C ALA A 144 3.68 12.28 14.37
N ILE A 145 4.71 12.72 15.08
CA ILE A 145 5.87 13.39 14.48
C ILE A 145 6.85 12.30 14.05
N GLU A 146 6.84 11.95 12.75
CA GLU A 146 7.74 10.94 12.20
C GLU A 146 9.17 11.47 12.02
N LYS A 147 9.29 12.76 11.67
CA LYS A 147 10.57 13.43 11.51
C LYS A 147 10.50 14.83 12.12
N LYS A 148 11.33 15.11 13.11
CA LYS A 148 11.41 16.43 13.74
C LYS A 148 11.88 17.50 12.76
N PRO A 149 11.62 18.79 13.02
CA PRO A 149 12.14 19.89 12.20
C PRO A 149 13.65 19.76 11.99
N GLN A 150 14.05 19.74 10.75
CA GLN A 150 15.47 19.69 10.35
C GLN A 150 15.73 20.51 9.11
N LEU A 151 16.95 21.01 8.97
CA LEU A 151 17.40 21.75 7.79
C LEU A 151 17.75 20.76 6.68
N GLU A 152 17.03 20.87 5.56
CA GLU A 152 17.31 20.16 4.32
C GLU A 152 17.63 21.16 3.21
N GLY A 153 18.88 21.37 2.92
CA GLY A 153 19.34 22.37 1.95
C GLY A 153 18.97 23.79 2.40
N ARG A 154 18.03 24.43 1.70
CA ARG A 154 17.54 25.80 1.98
C ARG A 154 16.18 25.80 2.69
N ASN A 155 15.69 24.67 3.14
CA ASN A 155 14.37 24.54 3.73
C ASN A 155 14.46 23.88 5.09
N VAL A 156 13.55 24.25 5.99
CA VAL A 156 13.31 23.48 7.20
C VAL A 156 12.13 22.55 6.94
N THR A 157 12.32 21.25 7.13
CA THR A 157 11.30 20.23 6.86
C THR A 157 10.93 19.47 8.11
N LEU A 158 9.67 19.09 8.21
CA LEU A 158 9.20 18.14 9.21
C LEU A 158 8.20 17.18 8.56
N LEU A 159 8.12 15.95 9.08
CA LEU A 159 7.19 14.93 8.59
C LEU A 159 6.23 14.54 9.69
N LEU A 160 4.95 14.65 9.38
CA LEU A 160 3.82 14.32 10.24
C LEU A 160 3.07 13.13 9.65
N GLY A 161 2.58 12.25 10.49
CA GLY A 161 1.77 11.11 10.08
C GLY A 161 0.59 10.88 11.02
N PRO A 162 -0.35 10.02 10.65
CA PRO A 162 -1.41 9.61 11.56
C PRO A 162 -0.81 8.82 12.72
N GLN A 163 -1.31 9.06 13.92
CA GLN A 163 -0.92 8.27 15.09
C GLN A 163 -1.48 6.86 14.94
N THR A 164 -0.60 5.88 14.64
CA THR A 164 -0.98 4.48 14.70
C THR A 164 -1.04 4.03 16.15
N LYS A 165 -2.06 3.24 16.52
CA LYS A 165 -2.28 2.76 17.90
C LYS A 165 -1.20 1.78 18.39
N ASP A 166 -0.16 1.51 17.60
CA ASP A 166 0.89 0.51 17.86
C ASP A 166 2.21 1.09 18.38
N SER A 167 2.18 2.29 18.97
CA SER A 167 3.36 2.82 19.67
C SER A 167 3.17 2.64 21.17
N LYS A 168 3.34 1.39 21.64
CA LYS A 168 3.57 1.07 23.05
C LYS A 168 4.91 0.37 23.20
#